data_5acf6d3d3f7c779299b3518722652f40
#
_entry.id   5acf6d3d3f7c779299b3518722652f40
#
_cell.length_a   1.000
_cell.length_b   1.000
_cell.length_c   1.000
_cell.angle_alpha   90.00
_cell.angle_beta   90.00
_cell.angle_gamma   90.00
#
_symmetry.space_group_name_H-M   'P 1'
#
loop_
_entity.id
_entity.type
_entity.pdbx_description
1 polymer ?
#
loop_
_entity_poly.entity_id
_entity_poly.type
_entity_poly.pdbx_seq_one_letter_code
_entity_poly.pdbx_strand_id
1 'polypeptide(L)'
;LKRWDELRTMAKEIVLVDLRMVEVSDFMIAYVDKDIHLCGTYDEIFESLRRRKPTLIVHKGGKAEMSMWLRGKMNHNFVFDSFDELYEYLEALHDGTVEPDYTRWVFFDKV
;
A
#
# COMPACT_ATOMS: atom_id res chain seq x y z
N LEU A 1 30.87 9.06 12.10
CA LEU A 1 30.41 8.29 13.26
C LEU A 1 29.60 9.17 14.19
N LYS A 2 30.07 10.39 14.48
CA LYS A 2 29.28 11.36 15.26
C LYS A 2 28.03 11.84 14.52
N ARG A 3 27.92 11.51 13.24
CA ARG A 3 26.77 11.89 12.41
C ARG A 3 25.60 10.92 12.49
N TRP A 4 25.71 9.85 13.25
CA TRP A 4 24.60 8.90 13.38
C TRP A 4 23.36 9.53 13.99
N ASP A 5 23.54 10.43 14.96
CA ASP A 5 22.39 11.14 15.56
C ASP A 5 21.75 12.11 14.59
N GLU A 6 22.55 12.80 13.77
CA GLU A 6 22.03 13.67 12.73
C GLU A 6 21.25 12.91 11.68
N LEU A 7 21.79 11.77 11.22
CA LEU A 7 21.11 10.90 10.27
C LEU A 7 19.79 10.38 10.83
N ARG A 8 19.77 10.00 12.11
CA ARG A 8 18.57 9.54 12.77
C ARG A 8 17.50 10.62 12.81
N THR A 9 17.89 11.85 13.10
CA THR A 9 16.96 13.00 13.12
C THR A 9 16.37 13.24 11.74
N MET A 10 17.21 13.23 10.70
CA MET A 10 16.74 13.39 9.31
C MET A 10 15.81 12.24 8.91
N ALA A 11 16.17 11.02 9.25
CA ALA A 11 15.36 9.84 8.93
C ALA A 11 14.00 9.89 9.63
N LYS A 12 13.95 10.34 10.87
CA LYS A 12 12.68 10.53 11.58
C LYS A 12 11.76 11.49 10.87
N GLU A 13 12.30 12.60 10.38
CA GLU A 13 11.50 13.58 9.63
C GLU A 13 10.92 12.98 8.36
N ILE A 14 11.72 12.21 7.61
CA ILE A 14 11.25 11.52 6.41
C ILE A 14 10.12 10.55 6.75
N VAL A 15 10.30 9.73 7.78
CA VAL A 15 9.29 8.76 8.21
C VAL A 15 7.99 9.47 8.61
N LEU A 16 8.08 10.55 9.37
CA LEU A 16 6.89 11.30 9.80
C LEU A 16 6.16 11.92 8.63
N VAL A 17 6.88 12.48 7.65
CA VAL A 17 6.27 13.06 6.45
C VAL A 17 5.58 11.95 5.62
N ASP A 18 6.24 10.83 5.39
CA ASP A 18 5.69 9.75 4.60
C ASP A 18 4.44 9.15 5.24
N LEU A 19 4.47 8.92 6.55
CA LEU A 19 3.31 8.41 7.27
C LEU A 19 2.17 9.42 7.31
N ARG A 20 2.50 10.71 7.38
CA ARG A 20 1.47 11.75 7.28
C ARG A 20 0.81 11.77 5.91
N MET A 21 1.57 11.56 4.85
CA MET A 21 1.01 11.43 3.50
C MET A 21 0.04 10.26 3.41
N VAL A 22 0.37 9.12 4.01
CA VAL A 22 -0.54 7.99 4.10
C VAL A 22 -1.80 8.39 4.88
N GLU A 23 -1.64 9.05 6.01
CA GLU A 23 -2.74 9.47 6.87
C GLU A 23 -3.75 10.37 6.14
N VAL A 24 -3.28 11.31 5.34
CA VAL A 24 -4.15 12.27 4.64
C VAL A 24 -4.64 11.78 3.29
N SER A 25 -4.13 10.68 2.78
CA SER A 25 -4.55 10.10 1.51
C SER A 25 -5.89 9.40 1.64
N ASP A 26 -6.65 9.36 0.56
CA ASP A 26 -7.92 8.61 0.50
C ASP A 26 -7.67 7.13 0.23
N PHE A 27 -6.68 6.82 -0.57
CA PHE A 27 -6.28 5.44 -0.88
C PHE A 27 -4.79 5.41 -1.22
N MET A 28 -4.23 4.21 -1.30
CA MET A 28 -2.81 3.99 -1.56
C MET A 28 -2.62 2.95 -2.67
N ILE A 29 -1.71 3.25 -3.58
CA ILE A 29 -1.20 2.29 -4.58
C ILE A 29 0.29 2.11 -4.31
N ALA A 30 0.73 0.87 -4.14
CA ALA A 30 2.14 0.56 -3.89
C ALA A 30 2.66 -0.42 -4.94
N TYR A 31 3.88 -0.20 -5.39
CA TYR A 31 4.60 -1.15 -6.22
C TYR A 31 5.62 -1.90 -5.36
N VAL A 32 5.53 -3.22 -5.35
CA VAL A 32 6.41 -4.06 -4.53
C VAL A 32 7.30 -4.91 -5.43
N ASP A 33 8.61 -4.77 -5.23
CA ASP A 33 9.64 -5.58 -5.88
C ASP A 33 10.50 -6.20 -4.78
N LYS A 34 10.42 -7.52 -4.62
CA LYS A 34 11.11 -8.24 -3.53
C LYS A 34 12.64 -8.14 -3.62
N ASP A 35 13.18 -7.79 -4.78
CA ASP A 35 14.63 -7.67 -5.00
C ASP A 35 15.17 -6.29 -4.57
N ILE A 36 14.30 -5.38 -4.16
CA ILE A 36 14.64 -4.05 -3.69
C ILE A 36 14.37 -3.97 -2.19
N HIS A 37 15.16 -3.17 -1.48
CA HIS A 37 14.95 -2.94 -0.06
C HIS A 37 13.67 -2.13 0.16
N LEU A 38 12.69 -2.71 0.85
CA LEU A 38 11.32 -2.18 0.89
C LEU A 38 10.82 -1.85 2.30
N CYS A 39 11.70 -1.64 3.28
CA CYS A 39 11.27 -1.38 4.66
C CYS A 39 10.26 -0.23 4.76
N GLY A 40 10.54 0.90 4.12
CA GLY A 40 9.65 2.05 4.13
C GLY A 40 8.33 1.78 3.44
N THR A 41 8.37 1.11 2.30
CA THR A 41 7.17 0.76 1.54
C THR A 41 6.25 -0.15 2.34
N TYR A 42 6.81 -1.17 2.99
CA TYR A 42 6.01 -2.06 3.84
C TYR A 42 5.40 -1.32 5.02
N ASP A 43 6.13 -0.42 5.66
CA ASP A 43 5.60 0.36 6.76
C ASP A 43 4.43 1.24 6.31
N GLU A 44 4.55 1.88 5.16
CA GLU A 44 3.47 2.67 4.57
C GLU A 44 2.25 1.82 4.25
N ILE A 45 2.46 0.63 3.66
CA ILE A 45 1.37 -0.31 3.36
C ILE A 45 0.64 -0.69 4.65
N PHE A 46 1.39 -1.09 5.67
CA PHE A 46 0.79 -1.54 6.93
C PHE A 46 0.08 -0.41 7.66
N GLU A 47 0.62 0.80 7.59
CA GLU A 47 -0.07 1.98 8.15
C GLU A 47 -1.40 2.24 7.43
N SER A 48 -1.41 2.16 6.11
CA SER A 48 -2.63 2.31 5.31
C SER A 48 -3.66 1.24 5.68
N LEU A 49 -3.23 -0.02 5.83
CA LEU A 49 -4.10 -1.13 6.22
C LEU A 49 -4.67 -0.94 7.63
N ARG A 50 -3.85 -0.49 8.59
CA ARG A 50 -4.32 -0.21 9.95
C ARG A 50 -5.39 0.86 9.98
N ARG A 51 -5.34 1.81 9.07
CA ARG A 51 -6.33 2.88 8.94
C ARG A 51 -7.52 2.48 8.07
N ARG A 52 -7.56 1.25 7.60
CA ARG A 52 -8.60 0.71 6.72
C ARG A 52 -8.78 1.51 5.44
N LYS A 53 -7.71 2.09 4.94
CA LYS A 53 -7.71 2.79 3.66
C LYS A 53 -7.61 1.78 2.52
N PRO A 54 -8.26 2.04 1.38
CA PRO A 54 -8.07 1.19 0.21
C PRO A 54 -6.58 1.12 -0.13
N THR A 55 -6.03 -0.07 -0.10
CA THR A 55 -4.61 -0.32 -0.34
C THR A 55 -4.49 -1.34 -1.47
N LEU A 56 -3.97 -0.89 -2.60
CA LEU A 56 -3.84 -1.68 -3.81
C LEU A 56 -2.36 -1.85 -4.11
N ILE A 57 -1.95 -3.08 -4.38
CA ILE A 57 -0.54 -3.41 -4.58
C ILE A 57 -0.34 -3.99 -5.97
N VAL A 58 0.66 -3.48 -6.69
CA VAL A 58 1.20 -4.13 -7.88
C VAL A 58 2.51 -4.80 -7.46
N HIS A 59 2.56 -6.12 -7.56
CA HIS A 59 3.71 -6.90 -7.11
C HIS A 59 4.47 -7.43 -8.32
N LYS A 60 5.76 -7.11 -8.40
CA LYS A 60 6.63 -7.65 -9.43
C LYS A 60 6.72 -9.17 -9.29
N GLY A 61 6.51 -9.87 -10.38
CA GLY A 61 6.49 -11.34 -10.38
C GLY A 61 5.16 -11.94 -9.95
N GLY A 62 4.18 -11.10 -9.63
CA GLY A 62 2.83 -11.54 -9.31
C GLY A 62 2.63 -12.00 -7.88
N LYS A 63 1.44 -12.47 -7.61
CA LYS A 63 1.01 -12.91 -6.27
C LYS A 63 1.87 -14.04 -5.70
N ALA A 64 2.41 -14.89 -6.56
CA ALA A 64 3.25 -16.02 -6.13
C ALA A 64 4.53 -15.57 -5.44
N GLU A 65 5.00 -14.36 -5.73
CA GLU A 65 6.24 -13.81 -5.19
C GLU A 65 6.05 -13.03 -3.88
N MET A 66 4.82 -12.90 -3.40
CA MET A 66 4.55 -12.20 -2.15
C MET A 66 5.25 -12.85 -0.96
N SER A 67 5.80 -12.02 -0.07
CA SER A 67 6.33 -12.52 1.19
C SER A 67 5.20 -13.09 2.06
N MET A 68 5.54 -14.02 2.95
CA MET A 68 4.54 -14.62 3.86
C MET A 68 3.93 -13.58 4.79
N TRP A 69 4.71 -12.58 5.20
CA TRP A 69 4.20 -11.51 6.06
C TRP A 69 3.14 -10.67 5.35
N LEU A 70 3.41 -10.31 4.10
CA LEU A 70 2.43 -9.55 3.30
C LEU A 70 1.17 -10.39 3.06
N ARG A 71 1.31 -11.69 2.80
CA ARG A 71 0.17 -12.60 2.62
C ARG A 71 -0.73 -12.62 3.84
N GLY A 72 -0.15 -12.57 5.04
CA GLY A 72 -0.91 -12.57 6.29
C GLY A 72 -1.58 -11.24 6.59
N LYS A 73 -1.10 -10.15 6.02
CA LYS A 73 -1.62 -8.81 6.25
C LYS A 73 -2.60 -8.33 5.18
N MET A 74 -2.53 -8.87 3.98
CA MET A 74 -3.20 -8.34 2.81
C MET A 74 -4.04 -9.39 2.11
N ASN A 75 -5.28 -9.03 1.76
CA ASN A 75 -6.10 -9.90 0.92
C ASN A 75 -5.54 -9.92 -0.49
N HIS A 76 -5.32 -11.11 -1.04
CA HIS A 76 -4.74 -11.28 -2.37
C HIS A 76 -5.58 -10.67 -3.49
N ASN A 77 -6.87 -10.42 -3.27
CA ASN A 77 -7.74 -9.79 -4.27
C ASN A 77 -7.33 -8.34 -4.57
N PHE A 78 -6.54 -7.72 -3.70
CA PHE A 78 -6.05 -6.35 -3.86
C PHE A 78 -4.57 -6.31 -4.24
N VAL A 79 -4.02 -7.45 -4.63
CA VAL A 79 -2.64 -7.57 -5.15
C VAL A 79 -2.73 -7.94 -6.62
N PHE A 80 -2.12 -7.15 -7.47
CA PHE A 80 -2.19 -7.27 -8.92
C PHE A 80 -0.82 -7.63 -9.48
N ASP A 81 -0.81 -8.41 -10.57
CA ASP A 81 0.43 -8.86 -11.19
C ASP A 81 1.06 -7.77 -12.06
N SER A 82 0.26 -6.81 -12.50
CA SER A 82 0.71 -5.69 -13.33
C SER A 82 -0.13 -4.44 -13.10
N PHE A 83 0.39 -3.30 -13.55
CA PHE A 83 -0.39 -2.06 -13.54
C PHE A 83 -1.61 -2.14 -14.45
N ASP A 84 -1.53 -2.90 -15.54
CA ASP A 84 -2.68 -3.07 -16.43
C ASP A 84 -3.84 -3.75 -15.70
N GLU A 85 -3.58 -4.78 -14.91
CA GLU A 85 -4.61 -5.43 -14.09
C GLU A 85 -5.19 -4.47 -13.05
N LEU A 86 -4.34 -3.66 -12.43
CA LEU A 86 -4.80 -2.64 -11.48
C LEU A 86 -5.73 -1.65 -12.16
N TYR A 87 -5.37 -1.18 -13.34
CA TYR A 87 -6.19 -0.22 -14.08
C TYR A 87 -7.52 -0.82 -14.50
N GLU A 88 -7.54 -2.07 -14.91
CA GLU A 88 -8.79 -2.78 -15.22
C GLU A 88 -9.72 -2.84 -14.00
N TYR A 89 -9.15 -3.10 -12.82
CA TYR A 89 -9.91 -3.11 -11.57
C TYR A 89 -10.48 -1.73 -11.25
N LEU A 90 -9.68 -0.68 -11.40
CA LEU A 90 -10.13 0.69 -11.15
C LEU A 90 -11.22 1.11 -12.12
N GLU A 91 -11.11 0.74 -13.40
CA GLU A 91 -12.16 1.00 -14.39
C GLU A 91 -13.44 0.26 -14.05
N ALA A 92 -13.33 -1.00 -13.62
CA ALA A 92 -14.49 -1.80 -13.21
C ALA A 92 -15.21 -1.18 -12.00
N LEU A 93 -14.46 -0.62 -11.05
CA LEU A 93 -15.04 0.12 -9.93
C LEU A 93 -15.77 1.38 -10.41
N HIS A 94 -15.16 2.11 -11.34
CA HIS A 94 -15.74 3.33 -11.88
C HIS A 94 -17.04 3.04 -12.64
N ASP A 95 -17.07 1.98 -13.43
CA ASP A 95 -18.20 1.60 -14.25
C ASP A 95 -19.31 0.88 -13.47
N GLY A 96 -19.06 0.55 -12.21
CA GLY A 96 -20.01 -0.19 -11.39
C GLY A 96 -20.06 -1.69 -11.68
N THR A 97 -19.14 -2.21 -12.49
CA THR A 97 -19.07 -3.64 -12.82
C THR A 97 -18.62 -4.46 -11.61
N VAL A 98 -17.76 -3.89 -10.78
CA VAL A 98 -17.27 -4.47 -9.54
C VAL A 98 -17.67 -3.54 -8.41
N GLU A 99 -18.19 -4.09 -7.32
CA GLU A 99 -18.53 -3.30 -6.14
C GLU A 99 -17.30 -3.11 -5.25
N PRO A 100 -17.15 -1.90 -4.63
CA PRO A 100 -16.11 -1.68 -3.63
C PRO A 100 -16.34 -2.57 -2.40
N ASP A 101 -15.27 -2.91 -1.70
CA ASP A 101 -15.37 -3.63 -0.43
C ASP A 101 -15.67 -2.64 0.70
N TYR A 102 -16.94 -2.37 0.91
CA TYR A 102 -17.41 -1.40 1.90
C TYR A 102 -17.11 -1.82 3.34
N THR A 103 -16.93 -3.12 3.58
CA THR A 103 -16.67 -3.61 4.93
C THR A 103 -15.20 -3.49 5.30
N ARG A 104 -14.33 -3.50 4.32
CA ARG A 104 -12.87 -3.45 4.51
C ARG A 104 -12.34 -2.03 4.52
N TRP A 105 -12.80 -1.19 3.57
CA TRP A 105 -12.21 0.12 3.31
C TRP A 105 -13.10 1.25 3.78
N VAL A 106 -12.54 2.11 4.62
CA VAL A 106 -13.26 3.27 5.16
C VAL A 106 -13.61 4.28 4.08
N PHE A 107 -12.73 4.45 3.09
CA PHE A 107 -12.94 5.38 1.99
C PHE A 107 -14.27 5.17 1.29
N PHE A 108 -14.62 3.91 1.06
CA PHE A 108 -15.85 3.57 0.37
C PHE A 108 -17.08 3.71 1.26
N ASP A 109 -16.92 3.62 2.56
CA ASP A 109 -18.04 3.78 3.50
C ASP A 109 -18.62 5.19 3.49
N LYS A 110 -17.87 6.16 2.98
CA LYS A 110 -18.28 7.57 2.96
C LYS A 110 -19.05 7.95 1.70
N VAL A 111 -19.15 7.06 0.77
CA VAL A 111 -19.89 7.25 -0.46
C VAL A 111 -21.35 6.85 -0.30
#